data_e8a9d50a2cca3e5594bc1c86d3ba139e
#
_entry.id   e8a9d50a2cca3e5594bc1c86d3ba139e
#
_cell.length_a   1.000
_cell.length_b   1.000
_cell.length_c   1.000
_cell.angle_alpha   90.00
_cell.angle_beta   90.00
_cell.angle_gamma   90.00
#
_symmetry.space_group_name_H-M   'P 1'
#
loop_
_entity.id
_entity.type
_entity.pdbx_description
1 polymer ?
#
loop_
_entity_poly.entity_id
_entity_poly.type
_entity_poly.pdbx_seq_one_letter_code
_entity_poly.pdbx_strand_id
1 'polypeptide(L)'
;MPAFPATECADCGELYGFPVVACRACGSESFEAHDVDGSGTVYARTTIRVPGADHQGQEPFEVCVVDLAADIRITARILDNPGLSPGDSVQFVEARDGVFFFEAA
;
A
#
# COMPACT_ATOMS: atom_id res chain seq x y z
N MET A 1 -2.31 16.92 0.12
CA MET A 1 -2.43 15.48 -0.14
C MET A 1 -1.25 14.76 0.46
N PRO A 2 -1.45 13.67 1.20
CA PRO A 2 -0.33 12.94 1.73
C PRO A 2 0.47 12.28 0.61
N ALA A 3 1.79 12.35 0.72
CA ALA A 3 2.67 11.70 -0.25
C ALA A 3 2.92 10.26 0.18
N PHE A 4 2.86 9.33 -0.78
CA PHE A 4 3.18 7.93 -0.54
C PHE A 4 4.67 7.70 -0.82
N PRO A 5 5.40 7.07 0.11
CA PRO A 5 6.84 6.85 -0.07
C PRO A 5 7.09 5.66 -1.00
N ALA A 6 7.36 5.97 -2.26
CA ALA A 6 7.70 4.95 -3.26
C ALA A 6 9.21 4.81 -3.40
N THR A 7 9.62 3.79 -4.14
CA THR A 7 11.02 3.51 -4.46
C THR A 7 11.17 3.56 -5.98
N GLU A 8 12.15 4.31 -6.45
CA GLU A 8 12.42 4.43 -7.88
C GLU A 8 13.78 3.80 -8.21
N CYS A 9 13.82 3.00 -9.28
CA CYS A 9 15.07 2.49 -9.78
C CYS A 9 15.90 3.65 -10.35
N ALA A 10 17.12 3.81 -9.85
CA ALA A 10 17.98 4.92 -10.27
C ALA A 10 18.41 4.82 -11.74
N ASP A 11 18.40 3.63 -12.31
CA ASP A 11 18.90 3.40 -13.67
C ASP A 11 17.81 3.45 -14.74
N CYS A 12 16.62 2.92 -14.47
CA CYS A 12 15.57 2.86 -15.50
C CYS A 12 14.30 3.62 -15.13
N GLY A 13 14.18 4.12 -13.90
CA GLY A 13 13.02 4.88 -13.47
C GLY A 13 11.79 4.08 -13.10
N GLU A 14 11.89 2.75 -13.04
CA GLU A 14 10.76 1.92 -12.62
C GLU A 14 10.37 2.22 -11.18
N LEU A 15 9.07 2.37 -10.92
CA LEU A 15 8.58 2.69 -9.58
C LEU A 15 8.03 1.46 -8.87
N TYR A 16 8.32 1.38 -7.59
CA TYR A 16 7.85 0.31 -6.71
C TYR A 16 7.18 0.91 -5.48
N GLY A 17 6.10 0.28 -5.05
CA GLY A 17 5.41 0.70 -3.83
C GLY A 17 6.09 0.22 -2.54
N PHE A 18 7.17 -0.53 -2.65
CA PHE A 18 7.88 -1.09 -1.51
C PHE A 18 9.36 -1.28 -1.88
N PRO A 19 10.26 -1.36 -0.89
CA PRO A 19 11.67 -1.62 -1.18
C PRO A 19 11.88 -2.96 -1.85
N VAL A 20 12.74 -3.00 -2.87
CA VAL A 20 13.10 -4.22 -3.57
C VAL A 20 14.62 -4.36 -3.60
N VAL A 21 15.11 -5.58 -3.75
CA VAL A 21 16.54 -5.87 -3.76
C VAL A 21 17.15 -5.55 -5.13
N ALA A 22 16.42 -5.87 -6.19
CA ALA A 22 16.87 -5.64 -7.56
C ALA A 22 15.69 -5.27 -8.43
N CYS A 23 15.94 -4.40 -9.41
CA CYS A 23 14.92 -3.99 -10.36
C CYS A 23 14.60 -5.15 -11.31
N ARG A 24 13.33 -5.53 -11.38
CA ARG A 24 12.91 -6.60 -12.29
C ARG A 24 12.89 -6.17 -13.75
N ALA A 25 12.95 -4.86 -14.02
CA ALA A 25 12.95 -4.35 -15.38
C ALA A 25 14.37 -4.29 -15.98
N CYS A 26 15.38 -3.89 -15.18
CA CYS A 26 16.75 -3.72 -15.68
C CYS A 26 17.82 -4.43 -14.86
N GLY A 27 17.45 -5.04 -13.72
CA GLY A 27 18.40 -5.75 -12.87
C GLY A 27 19.25 -4.89 -11.97
N SER A 28 19.04 -3.58 -11.96
CA SER A 28 19.81 -2.68 -11.13
C SER A 28 19.53 -2.91 -9.65
N GLU A 29 20.53 -2.67 -8.80
CA GLU A 29 20.39 -2.70 -7.35
C GLU A 29 20.40 -1.30 -6.74
N SER A 30 20.42 -0.26 -7.58
CA SER A 30 20.44 1.12 -7.14
C SER A 30 19.05 1.72 -7.15
N PHE A 31 18.59 2.21 -5.98
CA PHE A 31 17.25 2.76 -5.84
C PHE A 31 17.29 4.07 -5.08
N GLU A 32 16.29 4.91 -5.34
CA GLU A 32 16.12 6.20 -4.68
C GLU A 32 14.70 6.31 -4.14
N ALA A 33 14.53 7.08 -3.07
CA ALA A 33 13.21 7.42 -2.57
C ALA A 33 12.53 8.38 -3.55
N HIS A 34 11.25 8.15 -3.82
CA HIS A 34 10.48 8.98 -4.75
C HIS A 34 9.03 9.05 -4.27
N ASP A 35 8.64 10.17 -3.69
CA ASP A 35 7.29 10.33 -3.20
C ASP A 35 6.30 10.47 -4.37
N VAL A 36 5.20 9.76 -4.28
CA VAL A 36 4.10 9.86 -5.25
C VAL A 36 2.82 10.30 -4.55
N ASP A 37 1.81 10.69 -5.32
CA ASP A 37 0.52 11.05 -4.76
C ASP A 37 -0.04 9.87 -3.97
N GLY A 38 -0.44 10.13 -2.73
CA GLY A 38 -1.00 9.12 -1.83
C GLY A 38 -2.48 8.84 -2.05
N SER A 39 -3.12 9.48 -3.01
CA SER A 39 -4.49 9.17 -3.38
C SER A 39 -4.54 7.92 -4.23
N GLY A 40 -5.48 7.03 -3.93
CA GLY A 40 -5.59 5.76 -4.64
C GLY A 40 -7.02 5.32 -4.79
N THR A 41 -7.20 4.20 -5.47
CA THR A 41 -8.49 3.57 -5.71
C THR A 41 -8.41 2.11 -5.30
N VAL A 42 -9.44 1.63 -4.63
CA VAL A 42 -9.51 0.23 -4.24
C VAL A 42 -9.65 -0.65 -5.49
N TYR A 43 -8.71 -1.58 -5.64
CA TYR A 43 -8.78 -2.60 -6.70
C TYR A 43 -9.50 -3.85 -6.21
N ALA A 44 -9.19 -4.29 -5.00
CA ALA A 44 -9.80 -5.46 -4.39
C ALA A 44 -9.79 -5.28 -2.87
N ARG A 45 -10.69 -5.98 -2.19
CA ARG A 45 -10.81 -5.90 -0.74
C ARG A 45 -10.98 -7.30 -0.14
N THR A 46 -10.42 -7.50 1.05
CA THR A 46 -10.70 -8.68 1.86
C THR A 46 -10.73 -8.27 3.33
N THR A 47 -11.41 -9.06 4.14
CA THR A 47 -11.42 -8.85 5.59
C THR A 47 -10.60 -9.97 6.22
N ILE A 48 -9.59 -9.57 6.99
CA ILE A 48 -8.73 -10.51 7.70
C ILE A 48 -9.31 -10.74 9.08
N ARG A 49 -9.59 -12.00 9.40
CA ARG A 49 -10.01 -12.42 10.73
C ARG A 49 -8.86 -13.16 11.36
N VAL A 50 -8.47 -12.71 12.55
CA VAL A 50 -7.33 -13.31 13.24
C VAL A 50 -7.83 -14.50 14.04
N PRO A 51 -7.43 -15.73 13.70
CA PRO A 51 -7.91 -16.93 14.41
C PRO A 51 -7.09 -17.18 15.68
N GLY A 52 -7.68 -17.89 16.62
CA GLY A 52 -6.98 -18.45 17.78
C GLY A 52 -7.01 -17.56 19.01
N ALA A 53 -6.72 -18.17 20.15
CA ALA A 53 -6.78 -17.51 21.44
C ALA A 53 -5.69 -16.46 21.63
N ASP A 54 -4.57 -16.62 20.96
CA ASP A 54 -3.43 -15.70 21.08
C ASP A 54 -3.73 -14.32 20.53
N HIS A 55 -4.85 -14.19 19.80
CA HIS A 55 -5.24 -12.94 19.16
C HIS A 55 -6.53 -12.37 19.75
N GLN A 56 -6.82 -12.73 20.98
CA GLN A 56 -8.01 -12.21 21.66
C GLN A 56 -7.94 -10.70 21.74
N GLY A 57 -9.07 -10.05 21.47
CA GLY A 57 -9.17 -8.61 21.49
C GLY A 57 -8.79 -7.94 20.19
N GLN A 58 -8.28 -8.68 19.22
CA GLN A 58 -8.02 -8.13 17.90
C GLN A 58 -9.29 -8.17 17.05
N GLU A 59 -9.67 -7.01 16.53
CA GLU A 59 -10.81 -6.90 15.65
C GLU A 59 -10.42 -7.36 14.24
N PRO A 60 -11.37 -7.91 13.48
CA PRO A 60 -11.17 -8.10 12.05
C PRO A 60 -10.83 -6.76 11.40
N PHE A 61 -9.95 -6.77 10.40
CA PHE A 61 -9.56 -5.56 9.73
C PHE A 61 -9.63 -5.73 8.22
N GLU A 62 -9.87 -4.62 7.52
CA GLU A 62 -9.93 -4.60 6.08
C GLU A 62 -8.53 -4.45 5.51
N VAL A 63 -8.26 -5.23 4.47
CA VAL A 63 -7.05 -5.12 3.67
C VAL A 63 -7.49 -4.91 2.23
N CYS A 64 -6.95 -3.90 1.59
CA CYS A 64 -7.27 -3.60 0.21
C CYS A 64 -6.02 -3.67 -0.65
N VAL A 65 -6.19 -4.11 -1.88
CA VAL A 65 -5.21 -3.84 -2.92
C VAL A 65 -5.56 -2.48 -3.48
N VAL A 66 -4.62 -1.55 -3.42
CA VAL A 66 -4.84 -0.16 -3.80
C VAL A 66 -4.00 0.17 -5.02
N ASP A 67 -4.65 0.76 -6.02
CA ASP A 67 -3.98 1.31 -7.19
C ASP A 67 -3.66 2.77 -6.93
N LEU A 68 -2.38 3.10 -6.96
CA LEU A 68 -1.89 4.46 -6.83
C LEU A 68 -1.52 5.01 -8.21
N ALA A 69 -1.14 6.29 -8.24
CA ALA A 69 -0.58 6.90 -9.44
C ALA A 69 0.67 6.15 -9.90
N ALA A 70 1.07 6.35 -11.17
CA ALA A 70 2.28 5.75 -11.76
C ALA A 70 2.25 4.21 -11.78
N ASP A 71 1.05 3.63 -11.88
CA ASP A 71 0.85 2.18 -12.00
C ASP A 71 1.40 1.38 -10.81
N ILE A 72 1.46 2.00 -9.65
CA ILE A 72 1.86 1.33 -8.41
C ILE A 72 0.64 0.66 -7.79
N ARG A 73 0.76 -0.63 -7.49
CA ARG A 73 -0.29 -1.39 -6.81
C ARG A 73 0.29 -1.98 -5.53
N ILE A 74 -0.37 -1.72 -4.41
CA ILE A 74 0.09 -2.14 -3.10
C ILE A 74 -1.03 -2.80 -2.31
N THR A 75 -0.65 -3.53 -1.27
CA THR A 75 -1.60 -4.05 -0.28
C THR A 75 -1.54 -3.14 0.93
N ALA A 76 -2.68 -2.67 1.37
CA ALA A 76 -2.77 -1.72 2.48
C ALA A 76 -3.87 -2.12 3.46
N ARG A 77 -3.62 -1.79 4.73
CA ARG A 77 -4.62 -1.94 5.78
C ARG A 77 -5.46 -0.66 5.84
N ILE A 78 -6.76 -0.82 5.95
CA ILE A 78 -7.68 0.32 5.97
C ILE A 78 -8.07 0.64 7.41
N LEU A 79 -7.94 1.91 7.78
CA LEU A 79 -8.30 2.38 9.11
C LEU A 79 -9.82 2.45 9.25
N ASP A 80 -10.31 2.15 10.45
CA ASP A 80 -11.71 2.26 10.83
C ASP A 80 -12.69 1.32 10.11
N ASN A 81 -12.17 0.37 9.31
CA ASN A 81 -12.99 -0.65 8.64
C ASN A 81 -14.28 -0.08 8.01
N PRO A 82 -14.18 0.86 7.06
CA PRO A 82 -15.36 1.55 6.52
C PRO A 82 -16.21 0.73 5.55
N GLY A 83 -15.80 -0.48 5.19
CA GLY A 83 -16.56 -1.31 4.26
C GLY A 83 -16.40 -0.88 2.81
N LEU A 84 -15.16 -0.61 2.39
CA LEU A 84 -14.87 -0.15 1.03
C LEU A 84 -15.15 -1.23 -0.01
N SER A 85 -15.47 -0.77 -1.22
CA SER A 85 -15.69 -1.63 -2.39
C SER A 85 -14.71 -1.26 -3.50
N PRO A 86 -14.44 -2.17 -4.45
CA PRO A 86 -13.61 -1.82 -5.59
C PRO A 86 -14.15 -0.56 -6.29
N GLY A 87 -13.24 0.36 -6.60
CA GLY A 87 -13.59 1.65 -7.19
C GLY A 87 -13.68 2.80 -6.19
N ASP A 88 -13.74 2.52 -4.90
CA ASP A 88 -13.78 3.56 -3.88
C ASP A 88 -12.43 4.25 -3.75
N SER A 89 -12.46 5.54 -3.41
CA SER A 89 -11.27 6.35 -3.24
C SER A 89 -10.71 6.22 -1.84
N VAL A 90 -9.39 6.15 -1.74
CA VAL A 90 -8.66 6.08 -0.47
C VAL A 90 -7.48 7.03 -0.51
N GLN A 91 -6.94 7.34 0.67
CA GLN A 91 -5.75 8.16 0.77
C GLN A 91 -4.77 7.57 1.79
N PHE A 92 -3.49 7.74 1.51
CA PHE A 92 -2.42 7.25 2.37
C PHE A 92 -2.39 8.04 3.68
N VAL A 93 -2.22 7.32 4.80
CA VAL A 93 -2.09 7.93 6.12
C VAL A 93 -0.67 7.80 6.63
N GLU A 94 -0.18 6.58 6.75
CA GLU A 94 1.17 6.33 7.26
C GLU A 94 1.67 4.95 6.89
N ALA A 95 2.97 4.75 7.00
CA ALA A 95 3.60 3.44 6.92
C ALA A 95 4.25 3.14 8.27
N ARG A 96 4.00 1.95 8.81
CA ARG A 96 4.51 1.58 10.11
C ARG A 96 4.82 0.08 10.11
N ASP A 97 6.04 -0.27 10.49
CA ASP A 97 6.50 -1.67 10.57
C ASP A 97 6.26 -2.46 9.27
N GLY A 98 6.45 -1.80 8.14
CA GLY A 98 6.26 -2.43 6.83
C GLY A 98 4.81 -2.54 6.38
N VAL A 99 3.89 -1.97 7.12
CA VAL A 99 2.46 -1.97 6.78
C VAL A 99 2.03 -0.57 6.38
N PHE A 100 1.35 -0.47 5.24
CA PHE A 100 0.79 0.79 4.77
C PHE A 100 -0.65 0.93 5.28
N PHE A 101 -0.96 2.10 5.82
CA PHE A 101 -2.29 2.42 6.32
C PHE A 101 -2.93 3.47 5.44
N PHE A 102 -4.13 3.19 4.98
CA PHE A 102 -4.95 4.10 4.19
C PHE A 102 -6.29 4.31 4.88
N GLU A 103 -6.97 5.37 4.50
CA GLU A 103 -8.32 5.65 4.98
C GLU A 103 -9.22 5.99 3.81
N ALA A 104 -10.54 5.94 4.01
CA ALA A 104 -11.50 6.37 3.00
C ALA A 104 -11.28 7.85 2.70
N ALA A 105 -11.19 8.18 1.45
CA ALA A 105 -11.02 9.56 1.01
C ALA A 105 -12.35 10.32 1.00
#